data_8b3023cf416ef15d1cf7d9db6266a6c9
#
_entry.id   8b3023cf416ef15d1cf7d9db6266a6c9
#
_cell.length_a   1.000
_cell.length_b   1.000
_cell.length_c   1.000
_cell.angle_alpha   90.00
_cell.angle_beta   90.00
_cell.angle_gamma   90.00
#
_symmetry.space_group_name_H-M   'P 1'
#
loop_
_entity.id
_entity.type
_entity.pdbx_description
1 polymer ?
#
loop_
_entity_poly.entity_id
_entity_poly.type
_entity_poly.pdbx_seq_one_letter_code
_entity_poly.pdbx_strand_id
1 'polypeptide(L)'
;VAEKIGYPVLTRPSYVLGGRAMEIVYSKDQLIDYIARSADVTEGHPILIDEFLEDAFEFDVDALCDGDEVHIGGVMQHIEEAGIHSGDSACVLPPYRIKAEALDEIIRITNDLAMELNVLGLIFLRELQIKS
;
A
#
# COMPACT_ATOMS: atom_id res chain seq x y z
N VAL A 1 17.10 -4.65 -9.22
CA VAL A 1 15.66 -4.51 -8.95
C VAL A 1 15.31 -3.03 -8.96
N ALA A 2 15.82 -2.20 -8.06
CA ALA A 2 15.48 -0.78 -7.95
C ALA A 2 15.63 0.03 -9.26
N GLU A 3 16.68 -0.22 -10.05
CA GLU A 3 16.87 0.43 -11.35
C GLU A 3 15.79 0.08 -12.40
N LYS A 4 15.05 -1.03 -12.20
CA LYS A 4 13.93 -1.41 -13.07
C LYS A 4 12.61 -0.79 -12.62
N ILE A 5 12.47 -0.61 -11.32
CA ILE A 5 11.30 0.03 -10.71
C ILE A 5 11.36 1.54 -10.97
N GLY A 6 12.53 2.15 -10.83
CA GLY A 6 12.74 3.59 -10.80
C GLY A 6 12.81 4.11 -9.37
N TYR A 7 13.39 5.29 -9.19
CA TYR A 7 13.42 5.97 -7.89
C TYR A 7 12.33 7.04 -7.82
N PRO A 8 11.78 7.35 -6.65
CA PRO A 8 12.12 6.79 -5.34
C PRO A 8 11.56 5.39 -5.12
N VAL A 9 12.25 4.61 -4.26
CA VAL A 9 11.78 3.30 -3.82
C VAL A 9 11.65 3.25 -2.31
N LEU A 10 10.71 2.48 -1.81
CA LEU A 10 10.58 2.13 -0.41
C LEU A 10 11.34 0.84 -0.15
N THR A 11 12.26 0.88 0.80
CA THR A 11 13.03 -0.28 1.23
C THR A 11 12.61 -0.72 2.61
N ARG A 12 12.43 -2.02 2.81
CA ARG A 12 12.08 -2.60 4.11
C ARG A 12 12.67 -4.00 4.28
N PRO A 13 13.16 -4.36 5.47
CA PRO A 13 13.47 -5.74 5.78
C PRO A 13 12.21 -6.60 5.78
N SER A 14 12.25 -7.81 5.23
CA SER A 14 11.07 -8.69 5.10
C SER A 14 10.51 -9.18 6.43
N TYR A 15 11.27 -9.10 7.51
CA TYR A 15 10.92 -9.62 8.84
C TYR A 15 10.54 -8.56 9.86
N VAL A 16 10.50 -7.30 9.49
CA VAL A 16 10.22 -6.20 10.43
C VAL A 16 8.77 -5.77 10.30
N LEU A 17 8.05 -5.80 11.43
CA LEU A 17 6.69 -5.30 11.56
C LEU A 17 6.70 -3.83 12.02
N GLY A 18 5.66 -3.08 11.60
CA GLY A 18 5.41 -1.73 12.09
C GLY A 18 6.36 -0.65 11.57
N GLY A 19 6.79 -0.73 10.32
CA GLY A 19 7.56 0.34 9.66
C GLY A 19 8.99 0.52 10.19
N ARG A 20 9.46 -0.31 11.09
CA ARG A 20 10.79 -0.25 11.66
C ARG A 20 11.84 -0.52 10.60
N ALA A 21 12.83 0.36 10.48
CA ALA A 21 13.88 0.30 9.46
C ALA A 21 13.38 0.41 7.99
N MET A 22 12.17 0.92 7.77
CA MET A 22 11.73 1.34 6.44
C MET A 22 12.37 2.68 6.09
N GLU A 23 12.78 2.82 4.84
CA GLU A 23 13.39 4.06 4.35
C GLU A 23 13.01 4.31 2.89
N ILE A 24 12.67 5.56 2.57
CA ILE A 24 12.48 6.00 1.20
C ILE A 24 13.85 6.36 0.64
N VAL A 25 14.18 5.75 -0.47
CA VAL A 25 15.50 5.86 -1.11
C VAL A 25 15.36 6.51 -2.48
N TYR A 26 16.05 7.62 -2.69
CA TYR A 26 15.94 8.44 -3.90
C TYR A 26 17.07 8.18 -4.91
N SER A 27 18.08 7.41 -4.55
CA SER A 27 19.21 7.14 -5.44
C SER A 27 19.88 5.78 -5.15
N LYS A 28 20.66 5.33 -6.12
CA LYS A 28 21.46 4.11 -5.99
C LYS A 28 22.42 4.16 -4.80
N ASP A 29 23.06 5.31 -4.58
CA ASP A 29 24.03 5.46 -3.50
C ASP A 29 23.35 5.35 -2.13
N GLN A 30 22.19 5.99 -1.96
CA GLN A 30 21.38 5.84 -0.75
C GLN A 30 20.94 4.38 -0.54
N LEU A 31 20.59 3.66 -1.62
CA LEU A 31 20.23 2.24 -1.51
C LEU A 31 21.42 1.38 -1.03
N ILE A 32 22.61 1.65 -1.54
CA ILE A 32 23.84 0.95 -1.11
C ILE A 32 24.11 1.21 0.37
N ASP A 33 24.00 2.47 0.80
CA ASP A 33 24.18 2.85 2.21
C ASP A 33 23.10 2.21 3.11
N TYR A 34 21.85 2.16 2.67
CA TYR A 34 20.78 1.48 3.38
C TYR A 34 21.09 -0.01 3.56
N ILE A 35 21.47 -0.72 2.49
CA ILE A 35 21.79 -2.15 2.53
C ILE A 35 22.95 -2.40 3.49
N ALA A 36 24.00 -1.57 3.44
CA ALA A 36 25.16 -1.71 4.33
C ALA A 36 24.79 -1.56 5.82
N ARG A 37 23.93 -0.58 6.15
CA ARG A 37 23.44 -0.35 7.53
C ARG A 37 22.43 -1.41 7.99
N SER A 38 21.69 -1.99 7.07
CA SER A 38 20.66 -2.98 7.37
C SER A 38 21.19 -4.40 7.46
N ALA A 39 22.44 -4.65 7.10
CA ALA A 39 23.04 -5.99 7.08
C ALA A 39 22.93 -6.70 8.44
N ASP A 40 23.15 -5.97 9.53
CA ASP A 40 23.07 -6.50 10.91
C ASP A 40 21.62 -6.77 11.36
N VAL A 41 20.65 -6.05 10.78
CA VAL A 41 19.22 -6.16 11.14
C VAL A 41 18.53 -7.26 10.34
N THR A 42 19.00 -7.50 9.12
CA THR A 42 18.38 -8.46 8.21
C THR A 42 18.81 -9.90 8.45
N GLU A 43 19.93 -10.14 9.14
CA GLU A 43 20.47 -11.49 9.45
C GLU A 43 20.36 -12.47 8.27
N GLY A 44 20.60 -11.99 7.05
CA GLY A 44 20.51 -12.78 5.81
C GLY A 44 19.10 -12.91 5.22
N HIS A 45 18.11 -12.23 5.77
CA HIS A 45 16.76 -12.15 5.19
C HIS A 45 16.71 -11.14 4.04
N PRO A 46 15.80 -11.34 3.05
CA PRO A 46 15.70 -10.44 1.92
C PRO A 46 15.19 -9.05 2.33
N ILE A 47 15.69 -8.03 1.62
CA ILE A 47 15.15 -6.68 1.66
C ILE A 47 14.11 -6.58 0.55
N LEU A 48 12.91 -6.14 0.89
CA LEU A 48 11.86 -5.79 -0.07
C LEU A 48 12.14 -4.39 -0.60
N ILE A 49 11.89 -4.22 -1.89
CA ILE A 49 12.05 -2.94 -2.59
C ILE A 49 10.77 -2.73 -3.40
N ASP A 50 9.99 -1.77 -2.98
CA ASP A 50 8.72 -1.42 -3.59
C ASP A 50 8.83 -0.04 -4.25
N GLU A 51 8.02 0.23 -5.29
CA GLU A 51 7.87 1.59 -5.83
C GLU A 51 7.27 2.48 -4.75
N PHE A 52 7.86 3.66 -4.56
CA PHE A 52 7.28 4.67 -3.68
C PHE A 52 6.52 5.71 -4.50
N LEU A 53 5.23 5.85 -4.22
CA LEU A 53 4.38 6.81 -4.92
C LEU A 53 4.38 8.14 -4.14
N GLU A 54 5.09 9.14 -4.68
CA GLU A 54 5.01 10.51 -4.17
C GLU A 54 3.68 11.14 -4.56
N ASP A 55 3.16 12.02 -3.71
CA ASP A 55 1.89 12.73 -3.92
C ASP A 55 0.69 11.79 -4.19
N ALA A 56 0.71 10.62 -3.58
CA ALA A 56 -0.39 9.68 -3.68
C ALA A 56 -1.48 9.98 -2.64
N PHE A 57 -2.71 9.68 -3.02
CA PHE A 57 -3.82 9.60 -2.07
C PHE A 57 -4.01 8.15 -1.60
N GLU A 58 -4.34 7.99 -0.33
CA GLU A 58 -4.64 6.69 0.25
C GLU A 58 -6.14 6.48 0.40
N PHE A 59 -6.54 5.24 0.15
CA PHE A 59 -7.94 4.81 0.23
C PHE A 59 -8.03 3.52 1.02
N ASP A 60 -9.09 3.42 1.81
CA ASP A 60 -9.51 2.19 2.46
C ASP A 60 -10.81 1.70 1.83
N VAL A 61 -10.95 0.39 1.71
CA VAL A 61 -12.17 -0.24 1.19
C VAL A 61 -12.67 -1.25 2.18
N ASP A 62 -13.94 -1.13 2.53
CA ASP A 62 -14.66 -2.14 3.28
C ASP A 62 -15.63 -2.86 2.33
N ALA A 63 -15.56 -4.18 2.30
CA ALA A 63 -16.41 -5.00 1.45
C ALA A 63 -16.86 -6.27 2.18
N LEU A 64 -17.94 -6.87 1.68
CA LEU A 64 -18.49 -8.14 2.12
C LEU A 64 -18.50 -9.11 0.93
N CYS A 65 -18.00 -10.32 1.13
CA CYS A 65 -18.02 -11.38 0.14
C CYS A 65 -18.76 -12.61 0.70
N ASP A 66 -19.66 -13.17 -0.08
CA ASP A 66 -20.40 -14.40 0.28
C ASP A 66 -19.80 -15.67 -0.38
N GLY A 67 -18.73 -15.51 -1.14
CA GLY A 67 -18.05 -16.54 -1.90
C GLY A 67 -18.38 -16.54 -3.39
N ASP A 68 -19.49 -15.92 -3.78
CA ASP A 68 -19.93 -15.80 -5.17
C ASP A 68 -19.94 -14.34 -5.65
N GLU A 69 -20.32 -13.41 -4.76
CA GLU A 69 -20.42 -11.99 -5.06
C GLU A 69 -19.71 -11.15 -3.99
N VAL A 70 -19.22 -9.98 -4.41
CA VAL A 70 -18.57 -8.99 -3.54
C VAL A 70 -19.40 -7.71 -3.50
N HIS A 71 -19.79 -7.30 -2.31
CA HIS A 71 -20.50 -6.06 -2.08
C HIS A 71 -19.56 -5.02 -1.45
N ILE A 72 -19.28 -3.95 -2.18
CA ILE A 72 -18.50 -2.83 -1.66
C ILE A 72 -19.34 -2.04 -0.67
N GLY A 73 -18.96 -2.05 0.59
CA GLY A 73 -19.62 -1.28 1.65
C GLY A 73 -19.28 0.21 1.58
N GLY A 74 -18.03 0.50 1.23
CA GLY A 74 -17.57 1.87 1.02
C GLY A 74 -16.11 1.95 0.63
N VAL A 75 -15.79 3.03 -0.11
CA VAL A 75 -14.42 3.47 -0.38
C VAL A 75 -14.21 4.77 0.37
N MET A 76 -13.26 4.77 1.28
CA MET A 76 -12.92 5.92 2.12
C MET A 76 -11.61 6.53 1.66
N GLN A 77 -11.53 7.85 1.61
CA GLN A 77 -10.29 8.55 1.30
C GLN A 77 -9.67 9.09 2.57
N HIS A 78 -8.37 8.87 2.74
CA HIS A 78 -7.60 9.51 3.81
C HIS A 78 -7.49 11.01 3.58
N ILE A 79 -7.59 11.78 4.67
CA ILE A 79 -7.41 13.24 4.64
C ILE A 79 -5.92 13.57 4.77
N GLU A 80 -5.20 12.80 5.59
CA GLU A 80 -3.77 12.89 5.77
C GLU A 80 -3.01 12.43 4.51
N GLU A 81 -1.77 12.86 4.41
CA GLU A 81 -0.88 12.45 3.33
C GLU A 81 -0.54 10.96 3.42
N ALA A 82 -0.25 10.37 2.27
CA ALA A 82 0.16 8.98 2.18
C ALA A 82 1.37 8.68 3.07
N GLY A 83 1.32 7.51 3.74
CA GLY A 83 2.35 7.08 4.69
C GLY A 83 2.01 7.33 6.15
N ILE A 84 0.89 7.97 6.46
CA ILE A 84 0.32 7.99 7.81
C ILE A 84 -0.50 6.71 8.02
N HIS A 85 -0.23 5.99 9.09
CA HIS A 85 -0.92 4.73 9.37
C HIS A 85 -2.46 4.93 9.40
N SER A 86 -3.20 4.03 8.76
CA SER A 86 -4.66 4.14 8.60
C SER A 86 -5.42 4.28 9.92
N GLY A 87 -4.90 3.71 11.01
CA GLY A 87 -5.46 3.87 12.36
C GLY A 87 -5.35 5.29 12.94
N ASP A 88 -4.44 6.12 12.39
CA ASP A 88 -4.18 7.48 12.83
C ASP A 88 -4.69 8.53 11.83
N SER A 89 -5.25 8.08 10.71
CA SER A 89 -5.76 8.94 9.63
C SER A 89 -7.27 9.14 9.73
N ALA A 90 -7.72 10.37 9.54
CA ALA A 90 -9.13 10.66 9.35
C ALA A 90 -9.54 10.30 7.92
N CYS A 91 -10.71 9.69 7.78
CA CYS A 91 -11.23 9.28 6.49
C CYS A 91 -12.51 10.01 6.14
N VAL A 92 -12.75 10.22 4.86
CA VAL A 92 -13.99 10.80 4.32
C VAL A 92 -14.66 9.81 3.37
N LEU A 93 -15.97 9.68 3.51
CA LEU A 93 -16.84 8.85 2.68
C LEU A 93 -18.03 9.71 2.17
N PRO A 94 -18.31 9.77 0.86
CA PRO A 94 -17.54 9.17 -0.24
C PRO A 94 -16.21 9.89 -0.50
N PRO A 95 -15.27 9.27 -1.24
CA PRO A 95 -14.03 9.92 -1.60
C PRO A 95 -14.31 11.14 -2.52
N TYR A 96 -13.49 12.19 -2.39
CA TYR A 96 -13.75 13.47 -3.08
C TYR A 96 -12.62 13.89 -4.05
N ARG A 97 -11.47 13.24 -3.98
CA ARG A 97 -10.30 13.52 -4.82
C ARG A 97 -9.89 12.32 -5.66
N ILE A 98 -10.86 11.58 -6.18
CA ILE A 98 -10.60 10.41 -7.01
C ILE A 98 -11.29 10.57 -8.35
N LYS A 99 -10.58 10.19 -9.43
CA LYS A 99 -11.19 10.08 -10.76
C LYS A 99 -12.07 8.84 -10.82
N ALA A 100 -13.13 8.88 -11.61
CA ALA A 100 -14.05 7.76 -11.75
C ALA A 100 -13.33 6.46 -12.17
N GLU A 101 -12.39 6.56 -13.10
CA GLU A 101 -11.62 5.42 -13.59
C GLU A 101 -10.76 4.78 -12.50
N ALA A 102 -10.18 5.60 -11.60
CA ALA A 102 -9.39 5.09 -10.48
C ALA A 102 -10.30 4.46 -9.40
N LEU A 103 -11.48 5.00 -9.19
CA LEU A 103 -12.47 4.40 -8.29
C LEU A 103 -12.94 3.03 -8.82
N ASP A 104 -13.24 2.96 -10.12
CA ASP A 104 -13.62 1.69 -10.78
C ASP A 104 -12.50 0.66 -10.67
N GLU A 105 -11.24 1.08 -10.80
CA GLU A 105 -10.08 0.20 -10.64
C GLU A 105 -9.93 -0.32 -9.20
N ILE A 106 -10.12 0.53 -8.18
CA ILE A 106 -10.13 0.10 -6.77
C ILE A 106 -11.20 -0.96 -6.55
N ILE A 107 -12.41 -0.72 -7.05
CA ILE A 107 -13.54 -1.66 -6.93
C ILE A 107 -13.20 -2.99 -7.62
N ARG A 108 -12.66 -2.93 -8.83
CA ARG A 108 -12.24 -4.12 -9.58
C ARG A 108 -11.18 -4.92 -8.81
N ILE A 109 -10.13 -4.27 -8.33
CA ILE A 109 -9.06 -4.91 -7.55
C ILE A 109 -9.62 -5.56 -6.29
N THR A 110 -10.54 -4.87 -5.60
CA THR A 110 -11.18 -5.42 -4.39
C THR A 110 -11.95 -6.70 -4.69
N ASN A 111 -12.73 -6.70 -5.79
CA ASN A 111 -13.47 -7.89 -6.24
C ASN A 111 -12.51 -9.03 -6.59
N ASP A 112 -11.49 -8.76 -7.41
CA ASP A 112 -10.52 -9.76 -7.85
C ASP A 112 -9.80 -10.40 -6.65
N LEU A 113 -9.36 -9.59 -5.69
CA LEU A 113 -8.69 -10.06 -4.48
C LEU A 113 -9.61 -10.90 -3.59
N ALA A 114 -10.85 -10.45 -3.36
CA ALA A 114 -11.80 -11.17 -2.53
C ALA A 114 -12.11 -12.56 -3.12
N MET A 115 -12.31 -12.63 -4.43
CA MET A 115 -12.59 -13.89 -5.14
C MET A 115 -11.37 -14.79 -5.18
N GLU A 116 -10.19 -14.29 -5.50
CA GLU A 116 -8.94 -15.08 -5.57
C GLU A 116 -8.54 -15.66 -4.21
N LEU A 117 -8.78 -14.90 -3.15
CA LEU A 117 -8.51 -15.34 -1.77
C LEU A 117 -9.64 -16.20 -1.17
N ASN A 118 -10.72 -16.43 -1.92
CA ASN A 118 -11.90 -17.16 -1.46
C ASN A 118 -12.45 -16.63 -0.13
N VAL A 119 -12.59 -15.31 -0.03
CA VAL A 119 -13.08 -14.67 1.19
C VAL A 119 -14.54 -15.02 1.43
N LEU A 120 -14.86 -15.39 2.68
CA LEU A 120 -16.23 -15.52 3.18
C LEU A 120 -16.39 -14.58 4.37
N GLY A 121 -17.13 -13.49 4.19
CA GLY A 121 -17.35 -12.47 5.20
C GLY A 121 -16.74 -11.13 4.83
N LEU A 122 -16.31 -10.38 5.84
CA LEU A 122 -15.73 -9.04 5.66
C LEU A 122 -14.30 -9.10 5.13
N ILE A 123 -14.01 -8.22 4.20
CA ILE A 123 -12.66 -7.93 3.72
C ILE A 123 -12.40 -6.44 3.84
N PHE A 124 -11.22 -6.09 4.36
CA PHE A 124 -10.76 -4.72 4.52
C PHE A 124 -9.45 -4.55 3.75
N LEU A 125 -9.48 -3.74 2.70
CA LEU A 125 -8.26 -3.29 2.03
C LEU A 125 -7.88 -1.93 2.61
N ARG A 126 -6.65 -1.81 3.05
CA ARG A 126 -6.14 -0.60 3.69
C ARG A 126 -4.98 -0.01 2.91
N GLU A 127 -4.88 1.31 2.97
CA GLU A 127 -3.74 2.05 2.42
C GLU A 127 -3.51 1.78 0.91
N LEU A 128 -4.60 1.64 0.14
CA LEU A 128 -4.53 1.59 -1.32
C LEU A 128 -4.07 2.95 -1.85
N GLN A 129 -2.94 2.99 -2.53
CA GLN A 129 -2.35 4.23 -3.00
C GLN A 129 -2.67 4.47 -4.47
N ILE A 130 -3.16 5.65 -4.76
CA ILE A 130 -3.42 6.12 -6.13
C ILE A 130 -2.63 7.42 -6.36
N LYS A 131 -1.85 7.44 -7.42
CA LYS A 131 -1.12 8.63 -7.83
C LYS A 131 -2.10 9.71 -8.29
N SER A 132 -1.91 10.94 -7.82
CA SER A 132 -2.75 12.10 -8.12
C SER A 132 -2.73 12.51 -9.60
#